data_b482c43c3f2202f934fa446b39518c89
#
_entry.id   b482c43c3f2202f934fa446b39518c89
#
_cell.length_a   1.000
_cell.length_b   1.000
_cell.length_c   1.000
_cell.angle_alpha   90.00
_cell.angle_beta   90.00
_cell.angle_gamma   90.00
#
_symmetry.space_group_name_H-M   'P 1'
#
loop_
_entity.id
_entity.type
_entity.pdbx_description
1 polymer ?
#
loop_
_entity_poly.entity_id
_entity_poly.type
_entity_poly.pdbx_seq_one_letter_code
_entity_poly.pdbx_strand_id
1 'polypeptide(L)'
;MPLKHEAVELLIQAARAWYFEGDQHGLRDREWMALRFLGRANRFSRTPTALAGFIGATKTTASQIVKTLESKSYLVRKPSPEDKRSVVLCVTPQGEKCLSQHDPINHVLNAVASLGTEECVKLRDSLTRILNHLDATHQRLNASICRDCMFLAERGPGTAKGRATADFTCRLYRAPISLEETELLCTSFEHARARPKIDEQPDRAGVVSQG
;
A
#
# COMPACT_ATOMS: atom_id res chain seq x y z
N MET A 1 -1.74 -0.22 -34.06
CA MET A 1 -0.85 -0.61 -32.95
C MET A 1 -1.54 -1.73 -32.18
N PRO A 2 -0.86 -2.81 -31.75
CA PRO A 2 -1.50 -3.84 -30.92
C PRO A 2 -2.02 -3.23 -29.62
N LEU A 3 -3.22 -3.62 -29.19
CA LEU A 3 -3.91 -3.08 -27.98
C LEU A 3 -3.02 -3.00 -26.72
N LYS A 4 -2.15 -4.00 -26.53
CA LYS A 4 -1.21 -4.01 -25.39
C LYS A 4 -0.21 -2.85 -25.40
N HIS A 5 0.26 -2.41 -26.57
CA HIS A 5 1.18 -1.28 -26.67
C HIS A 5 0.45 0.05 -26.46
N GLU A 6 -0.78 0.15 -26.95
CA GLU A 6 -1.62 1.33 -26.73
C GLU A 6 -1.92 1.49 -25.22
N ALA A 7 -2.30 0.40 -24.54
CA ALA A 7 -2.54 0.41 -23.08
C ALA A 7 -1.28 0.82 -22.29
N VAL A 8 -0.10 0.33 -22.69
CA VAL A 8 1.17 0.72 -22.03
C VAL A 8 1.47 2.20 -22.27
N GLU A 9 1.27 2.70 -23.51
CA GLU A 9 1.51 4.10 -23.83
C GLU A 9 0.58 5.02 -23.04
N LEU A 10 -0.71 4.69 -22.94
CA LEU A 10 -1.67 5.43 -22.12
C LEU A 10 -1.30 5.40 -20.63
N LEU A 11 -0.82 4.28 -20.12
CA LEU A 11 -0.36 4.15 -18.73
C LEU A 11 0.86 5.06 -18.47
N ILE A 12 1.81 5.12 -19.43
CA ILE A 12 2.97 6.01 -19.37
C ILE A 12 2.52 7.48 -19.38
N GLN A 13 1.59 7.85 -20.27
CA GLN A 13 1.06 9.22 -20.36
C GLN A 13 0.33 9.60 -19.07
N ALA A 14 -0.52 8.73 -18.53
CA ALA A 14 -1.18 8.95 -17.26
C ALA A 14 -0.18 9.13 -16.12
N ALA A 15 0.86 8.27 -16.04
CA ALA A 15 1.92 8.41 -15.05
C ALA A 15 2.67 9.74 -15.17
N ARG A 16 2.91 10.23 -16.38
CA ARG A 16 3.57 11.53 -16.63
C ARG A 16 2.70 12.71 -16.23
N ALA A 17 1.39 12.61 -16.33
CA ALA A 17 0.48 13.73 -16.07
C ALA A 17 0.64 14.32 -14.65
N TRP A 18 1.04 13.54 -13.67
CA TRP A 18 1.30 14.05 -12.31
C TRP A 18 2.77 14.31 -11.98
N TYR A 19 3.73 13.84 -12.82
CA TYR A 19 5.16 14.09 -12.59
C TYR A 19 5.60 15.48 -13.03
N PHE A 20 4.90 16.12 -13.98
CA PHE A 20 5.31 17.40 -14.56
C PHE A 20 4.81 18.63 -13.78
N GLU A 21 3.91 18.48 -12.83
CA GLU A 21 3.44 19.58 -11.99
C GLU A 21 4.31 19.81 -10.73
N GLY A 22 5.46 19.13 -10.64
CA GLY A 22 6.31 19.10 -9.45
C GLY A 22 7.15 20.37 -9.29
N ASP A 23 6.77 21.24 -8.55
CA ASP A 23 7.35 22.21 -7.61
C ASP A 23 6.26 23.11 -7.03
N GLN A 24 5.06 22.56 -6.93
CA GLN A 24 3.98 23.24 -6.24
C GLN A 24 4.23 23.16 -4.73
N HIS A 25 4.15 24.28 -4.05
CA HIS A 25 4.39 24.41 -2.61
C HIS A 25 5.81 24.03 -2.15
N GLY A 26 6.79 24.10 -3.07
CA GLY A 26 8.20 23.82 -2.78
C GLY A 26 8.51 22.36 -2.41
N LEU A 27 7.68 21.42 -2.81
CA LEU A 27 7.94 19.97 -2.72
C LEU A 27 8.20 19.41 -4.11
N ARG A 28 9.25 18.58 -4.22
CA ARG A 28 9.56 17.78 -5.41
C ARG A 28 8.76 16.48 -5.43
N ASP A 29 8.68 15.83 -6.58
CA ASP A 29 7.91 14.58 -6.76
C ASP A 29 8.15 13.52 -5.68
N ARG A 30 9.41 13.29 -5.32
CA ARG A 30 9.77 12.30 -4.28
C ARG A 30 9.32 12.73 -2.88
N GLU A 31 9.27 14.02 -2.61
CA GLU A 31 8.79 14.57 -1.33
C GLU A 31 7.27 14.45 -1.25
N TRP A 32 6.56 14.74 -2.34
CA TRP A 32 5.13 14.47 -2.46
C TRP A 32 4.81 12.98 -2.31
N MET A 33 5.56 12.12 -3.00
CA MET A 33 5.39 10.66 -2.87
C MET A 33 5.60 10.19 -1.43
N ALA A 34 6.63 10.70 -0.76
CA ALA A 34 6.92 10.38 0.64
C ALA A 34 5.82 10.86 1.58
N LEU A 35 5.34 12.08 1.42
CA LEU A 35 4.30 12.66 2.27
C LEU A 35 2.97 11.90 2.09
N ARG A 36 2.56 11.60 0.84
CA ARG A 36 1.39 10.78 0.53
C ARG A 36 1.46 9.37 1.14
N PHE A 37 2.62 8.72 0.97
CA PHE A 37 2.82 7.39 1.55
C PHE A 37 2.65 7.42 3.06
N LEU A 38 3.33 8.35 3.75
CA LEU A 38 3.27 8.45 5.21
C LEU A 38 1.89 8.83 5.73
N GLY A 39 1.13 9.64 4.99
CA GLY A 39 -0.26 9.97 5.32
C GLY A 39 -1.21 8.76 5.24
N ARG A 40 -0.88 7.79 4.38
CA ARG A 40 -1.69 6.58 4.16
C ARG A 40 -1.10 5.30 4.74
N ALA A 41 0.13 5.33 5.23
CA ALA A 41 0.80 4.16 5.78
C ALA A 41 0.21 3.78 7.15
N ASN A 42 0.12 2.48 7.42
CA ASN A 42 -0.21 2.00 8.76
C ASN A 42 0.97 2.24 9.72
N ARG A 43 0.73 2.07 11.02
CA ARG A 43 1.73 2.34 12.06
C ARG A 43 3.03 1.54 11.89
N PHE A 44 2.99 0.33 11.31
CA PHE A 44 4.18 -0.51 11.11
C PHE A 44 5.03 -0.05 9.92
N SER A 45 4.44 0.68 8.98
CA SER A 45 5.07 1.14 7.74
C SER A 45 5.57 2.59 7.81
N ARG A 46 5.27 3.33 8.88
CA ARG A 46 5.72 4.71 9.09
C ARG A 46 7.18 4.79 9.57
N THR A 47 8.07 4.04 8.94
CA THR A 47 9.49 3.99 9.32
C THR A 47 10.39 4.51 8.19
N PRO A 48 11.60 5.04 8.50
CA PRO A 48 12.55 5.48 7.47
C PRO A 48 12.91 4.37 6.47
N THR A 49 13.00 3.12 6.93
CA THR A 49 13.32 1.97 6.07
C THR A 49 12.19 1.63 5.13
N ALA A 50 10.95 1.59 5.63
CA ALA A 50 9.77 1.35 4.81
C ALA A 50 9.58 2.47 3.76
N LEU A 51 9.78 3.74 4.16
CA LEU A 51 9.74 4.87 3.25
C LEU A 51 10.79 4.74 2.14
N ALA A 52 12.05 4.45 2.48
CA ALA A 52 13.13 4.29 1.49
C ALA A 52 12.79 3.20 0.46
N GLY A 53 12.29 2.05 0.93
CA GLY A 53 11.83 0.97 0.06
C GLY A 53 10.68 1.39 -0.84
N PHE A 54 9.66 2.04 -0.29
CA PHE A 54 8.48 2.46 -1.04
C PHE A 54 8.80 3.46 -2.17
N ILE A 55 9.63 4.48 -1.89
CA ILE A 55 10.02 5.48 -2.90
C ILE A 55 11.16 5.01 -3.83
N GLY A 56 11.65 3.78 -3.66
CA GLY A 56 12.75 3.24 -4.46
C GLY A 56 14.05 4.04 -4.31
N ALA A 57 14.38 4.49 -3.10
CA ALA A 57 15.53 5.34 -2.82
C ALA A 57 16.48 4.72 -1.80
N THR A 58 17.73 5.24 -1.76
CA THR A 58 18.66 4.88 -0.71
C THR A 58 18.20 5.42 0.66
N LYS A 59 18.68 4.83 1.75
CA LYS A 59 18.42 5.33 3.11
C LYS A 59 18.87 6.78 3.28
N THR A 60 19.98 7.17 2.65
CA THR A 60 20.50 8.54 2.65
C THR A 60 19.53 9.49 1.96
N THR A 61 19.03 9.15 0.77
CA THR A 61 18.06 9.96 0.02
C THR A 61 16.74 10.08 0.79
N ALA A 62 16.24 8.99 1.35
CA ALA A 62 15.02 9.02 2.17
C ALA A 62 15.21 9.91 3.42
N SER A 63 16.38 9.86 4.06
CA SER A 63 16.71 10.72 5.20
C SER A 63 16.72 12.21 4.82
N GLN A 64 17.21 12.58 3.64
CA GLN A 64 17.17 13.96 3.14
C GLN A 64 15.71 14.42 2.88
N ILE A 65 14.92 13.58 2.24
CA ILE A 65 13.49 13.85 2.02
C ILE A 65 12.77 14.09 3.35
N VAL A 66 13.00 13.22 4.34
CA VAL A 66 12.42 13.39 5.68
C VAL A 66 12.85 14.72 6.31
N LYS A 67 14.13 15.11 6.22
CA LYS A 67 14.63 16.41 6.72
C LYS A 67 13.93 17.59 6.03
N THR A 68 13.74 17.52 4.70
CA THR A 68 13.01 18.55 3.96
C THR A 68 11.56 18.67 4.45
N LEU A 69 10.87 17.54 4.62
CA LEU A 69 9.49 17.55 5.12
C LEU A 69 9.40 18.06 6.57
N GLU A 70 10.38 17.73 7.42
CA GLU A 70 10.47 18.25 8.79
C GLU A 70 10.71 19.77 8.80
N SER A 71 11.63 20.27 7.97
CA SER A 71 11.91 21.72 7.90
C SER A 71 10.71 22.58 7.45
N LYS A 72 9.77 21.93 6.72
CA LYS A 72 8.49 22.54 6.30
C LYS A 72 7.36 22.27 7.31
N SER A 73 7.65 21.65 8.42
CA SER A 73 6.66 21.26 9.45
C SER A 73 5.56 20.31 8.94
N TYR A 74 5.79 19.58 7.86
CA TYR A 74 4.83 18.59 7.33
C TYR A 74 4.98 17.23 8.00
N LEU A 75 6.13 16.98 8.62
CA LEU A 75 6.48 15.71 9.24
C LEU A 75 7.18 15.93 10.58
N VAL A 76 6.99 14.99 11.51
CA VAL A 76 7.76 14.90 12.76
C VAL A 76 8.24 13.48 12.99
N ARG A 77 9.42 13.33 13.62
CA ARG A 77 9.91 12.05 14.13
C ARG A 77 9.47 11.87 15.56
N LYS A 78 8.94 10.69 15.87
CA LYS A 78 8.60 10.32 17.25
C LYS A 78 9.28 8.98 17.58
N PRO A 79 9.65 8.75 18.86
CA PRO A 79 10.02 7.41 19.29
C PRO A 79 8.86 6.43 19.03
N SER A 80 9.17 5.21 18.62
CA SER A 80 8.14 4.18 18.47
C SER A 80 7.55 3.83 19.85
N PRO A 81 6.24 3.68 19.96
CA PRO A 81 5.63 3.17 21.19
C PRO A 81 6.06 1.73 21.53
N GLU A 82 6.39 0.95 20.50
CA GLU A 82 6.70 -0.47 20.61
C GLU A 82 8.20 -0.71 20.88
N ASP A 83 9.06 0.13 20.31
CA ASP A 83 10.52 0.09 20.51
C ASP A 83 11.10 1.51 20.51
N LYS A 84 11.47 1.99 21.69
CA LYS A 84 12.04 3.33 21.87
C LYS A 84 13.35 3.59 21.12
N ARG A 85 14.01 2.55 20.58
CA ARG A 85 15.20 2.68 19.73
C ARG A 85 14.86 2.96 18.28
N SER A 86 13.61 2.71 17.90
CA SER A 86 13.11 2.95 16.55
C SER A 86 12.36 4.27 16.45
N VAL A 87 12.31 4.82 15.24
CA VAL A 87 11.66 6.10 14.93
C VAL A 87 10.46 5.85 14.04
N VAL A 88 9.35 6.50 14.41
CA VAL A 88 8.12 6.57 13.60
C VAL A 88 8.01 7.96 12.97
N LEU A 89 7.70 7.99 11.70
CA LEU A 89 7.46 9.19 10.90
C LEU A 89 5.98 9.53 10.94
N CYS A 90 5.62 10.67 11.52
CA CYS A 90 4.23 11.10 11.65
C CYS A 90 3.99 12.34 10.81
N VAL A 91 2.96 12.32 9.96
CA VAL A 91 2.47 13.52 9.27
C VAL A 91 1.84 14.43 10.30
N THR A 92 2.11 15.73 10.19
CA THR A 92 1.53 16.75 11.07
C THR A 92 0.18 17.22 10.53
N PRO A 93 -0.65 17.93 11.32
CA PRO A 93 -1.86 18.55 10.82
C PRO A 93 -1.61 19.50 9.63
N GLN A 94 -0.45 20.17 9.61
CA GLN A 94 -0.05 21.02 8.46
C GLN A 94 0.27 20.16 7.24
N GLY A 95 0.92 19.00 7.41
CA GLY A 95 1.19 18.05 6.34
C GLY A 95 -0.11 17.44 5.78
N GLU A 96 -1.06 17.09 6.64
CA GLU A 96 -2.39 16.61 6.23
C GLU A 96 -3.17 17.67 5.45
N LYS A 97 -3.14 18.91 5.92
CA LYS A 97 -3.72 20.05 5.19
C LYS A 97 -3.06 20.24 3.82
N CYS A 98 -1.73 20.13 3.74
CA CYS A 98 -1.00 20.22 2.48
C CYS A 98 -1.44 19.10 1.52
N LEU A 99 -1.55 17.85 1.96
CA LEU A 99 -2.04 16.73 1.15
C LEU A 99 -3.46 16.95 0.65
N SER A 100 -4.37 17.40 1.53
CA SER A 100 -5.78 17.56 1.15
C SER A 100 -6.02 18.72 0.17
N GLN A 101 -5.25 19.79 0.27
CA GLN A 101 -5.51 21.02 -0.50
C GLN A 101 -4.61 21.18 -1.72
N HIS A 102 -3.39 20.65 -1.68
CA HIS A 102 -2.34 21.01 -2.64
C HIS A 102 -1.65 19.82 -3.29
N ASP A 103 -2.09 18.59 -2.98
CA ASP A 103 -1.48 17.41 -3.60
C ASP A 103 -1.78 17.37 -5.11
N PRO A 104 -0.76 17.39 -5.98
CA PRO A 104 -0.94 17.29 -7.42
C PRO A 104 -1.75 16.08 -7.89
N ILE A 105 -1.76 14.99 -7.11
CA ILE A 105 -2.56 13.79 -7.42
C ILE A 105 -4.07 14.05 -7.42
N ASN A 106 -4.55 15.15 -6.83
CA ASN A 106 -5.98 15.47 -6.76
C ASN A 106 -6.60 15.61 -8.16
N HIS A 107 -5.87 16.09 -9.15
CA HIS A 107 -6.34 16.15 -10.54
C HIS A 107 -6.57 14.74 -11.11
N VAL A 108 -5.67 13.81 -10.83
CA VAL A 108 -5.80 12.41 -11.24
C VAL A 108 -6.95 11.72 -10.49
N LEU A 109 -7.09 12.00 -9.19
CA LEU A 109 -8.23 11.49 -8.40
C LEU A 109 -9.56 11.96 -8.98
N ASN A 110 -9.67 13.23 -9.36
CA ASN A 110 -10.86 13.79 -10.00
C ASN A 110 -11.12 13.14 -11.37
N ALA A 111 -10.07 12.93 -12.16
CA ALA A 111 -10.20 12.24 -13.46
C ALA A 111 -10.65 10.79 -13.29
N VAL A 112 -10.10 10.05 -12.33
CA VAL A 112 -10.54 8.68 -12.01
C VAL A 112 -11.95 8.68 -11.41
N ALA A 113 -12.32 9.67 -10.62
CA ALA A 113 -13.66 9.79 -10.04
C ALA A 113 -14.76 10.02 -11.10
N SER A 114 -14.39 10.47 -12.33
CA SER A 114 -15.34 10.57 -13.44
C SER A 114 -15.73 9.21 -14.05
N LEU A 115 -14.98 8.17 -13.75
CA LEU A 115 -15.33 6.80 -14.12
C LEU A 115 -16.46 6.29 -13.21
N GLY A 116 -17.32 5.44 -13.75
CA GLY A 116 -18.31 4.73 -12.96
C GLY A 116 -17.66 3.74 -11.98
N THR A 117 -18.39 3.36 -10.93
CA THR A 117 -17.87 2.43 -9.90
C THR A 117 -17.35 1.12 -10.49
N GLU A 118 -18.05 0.55 -11.47
CA GLU A 118 -17.64 -0.70 -12.13
C GLU A 118 -16.33 -0.53 -12.91
N GLU A 119 -16.15 0.60 -13.59
CA GLU A 119 -14.93 0.91 -14.33
C GLU A 119 -13.75 1.14 -13.38
N CYS A 120 -13.96 1.83 -12.26
CA CYS A 120 -12.95 1.99 -11.22
C CYS A 120 -12.50 0.63 -10.63
N VAL A 121 -13.43 -0.29 -10.40
CA VAL A 121 -13.12 -1.66 -9.96
C VAL A 121 -12.28 -2.39 -10.99
N LYS A 122 -12.67 -2.38 -12.26
CA LYS A 122 -11.92 -3.02 -13.35
C LYS A 122 -10.52 -2.42 -13.50
N LEU A 123 -10.39 -1.10 -13.41
CA LEU A 123 -9.11 -0.40 -13.47
C LEU A 123 -8.19 -0.82 -12.30
N ARG A 124 -8.71 -0.78 -11.07
CA ARG A 124 -7.99 -1.23 -9.86
C ARG A 124 -7.48 -2.66 -10.03
N ASP A 125 -8.35 -3.58 -10.43
CA ASP A 125 -8.00 -5.00 -10.53
C ASP A 125 -6.97 -5.25 -11.64
N SER A 126 -7.08 -4.53 -12.75
CA SER A 126 -6.10 -4.60 -13.86
C SER A 126 -4.74 -4.08 -13.42
N LEU A 127 -4.68 -2.92 -12.75
CA LEU A 127 -3.43 -2.35 -12.24
C LEU A 127 -2.81 -3.25 -11.16
N THR A 128 -3.63 -3.82 -10.27
CA THR A 128 -3.15 -4.76 -9.24
C THR A 128 -2.51 -6.00 -9.88
N ARG A 129 -3.12 -6.57 -10.91
CA ARG A 129 -2.56 -7.73 -11.64
C ARG A 129 -1.24 -7.38 -12.33
N ILE A 130 -1.15 -6.20 -12.96
CA ILE A 130 0.08 -5.72 -13.62
C ILE A 130 1.19 -5.56 -12.57
N LEU A 131 0.91 -4.87 -11.46
CA LEU A 131 1.88 -4.65 -10.40
C LEU A 131 2.37 -5.96 -9.79
N ASN A 132 1.47 -6.89 -9.46
CA ASN A 132 1.84 -8.20 -8.93
C ASN A 132 2.74 -9.00 -9.89
N HIS A 133 2.50 -8.89 -11.19
CA HIS A 133 3.37 -9.55 -12.19
C HIS A 133 4.76 -8.90 -12.25
N LEU A 134 4.82 -7.57 -12.18
CA LEU A 134 6.09 -6.83 -12.18
C LEU A 134 6.89 -7.10 -10.90
N ASP A 135 6.22 -7.20 -9.74
CA ASP A 135 6.89 -7.46 -8.45
C ASP A 135 7.48 -8.85 -8.35
N ALA A 136 6.78 -9.86 -8.89
CA ALA A 136 7.32 -11.20 -9.00
C ALA A 136 8.65 -11.24 -9.75
N THR A 137 8.88 -10.23 -10.63
CA THR A 137 10.09 -10.13 -11.46
C THR A 137 11.18 -9.25 -10.83
N HIS A 138 10.83 -8.23 -10.02
CA HIS A 138 11.74 -7.16 -9.62
C HIS A 138 11.95 -7.00 -8.10
N GLN A 139 11.33 -7.82 -7.26
CA GLN A 139 11.43 -7.76 -5.79
C GLN A 139 11.24 -6.33 -5.21
N ARG A 140 10.35 -5.53 -5.78
CA ARG A 140 10.08 -4.18 -5.27
C ARG A 140 9.16 -4.27 -4.04
N LEU A 141 9.44 -3.42 -3.04
CA LEU A 141 8.57 -3.28 -1.88
C LEU A 141 7.29 -2.54 -2.30
N ASN A 142 6.24 -3.31 -2.58
CA ASN A 142 4.91 -2.74 -2.80
C ASN A 142 4.20 -2.59 -1.47
N ALA A 143 3.72 -1.38 -1.20
CA ALA A 143 2.74 -1.19 -0.16
C ALA A 143 1.34 -1.42 -0.74
N SER A 144 0.51 -2.20 -0.05
CA SER A 144 -0.88 -2.40 -0.43
C SER A 144 -1.80 -2.30 0.79
N ILE A 145 -3.11 -2.27 0.52
CA ILE A 145 -4.13 -2.06 1.55
C ILE A 145 -4.23 -3.29 2.44
N CYS A 146 -4.20 -3.06 3.77
CA CYS A 146 -4.10 -4.13 4.77
C CYS A 146 -5.27 -5.13 4.71
N ARG A 147 -6.48 -4.71 4.33
CA ARG A 147 -7.68 -5.59 4.27
C ARG A 147 -7.50 -6.78 3.30
N ASP A 148 -6.67 -6.64 2.27
CA ASP A 148 -6.43 -7.69 1.27
C ASP A 148 -5.19 -8.55 1.61
N CYS A 149 -4.63 -8.40 2.83
CA CYS A 149 -3.40 -9.02 3.26
C CYS A 149 -3.63 -10.43 3.84
N MET A 150 -2.80 -11.39 3.47
CA MET A 150 -2.87 -12.75 4.02
C MET A 150 -2.61 -12.85 5.53
N PHE A 151 -1.97 -11.85 6.11
CA PHE A 151 -1.70 -11.79 7.54
C PHE A 151 -2.85 -11.17 8.35
N LEU A 152 -3.87 -10.60 7.71
CA LEU A 152 -5.04 -10.09 8.41
C LEU A 152 -5.96 -11.25 8.80
N ALA A 153 -6.37 -11.28 10.05
CA ALA A 153 -7.33 -12.26 10.55
C ALA A 153 -8.42 -11.56 11.35
N GLU A 154 -9.66 -11.98 11.17
CA GLU A 154 -10.77 -11.57 12.01
C GLU A 154 -10.58 -12.11 13.44
N ARG A 155 -10.94 -11.32 14.42
CA ARG A 155 -11.01 -11.76 15.83
C ARG A 155 -12.37 -12.41 16.04
N GLY A 156 -12.35 -13.69 16.40
CA GLY A 156 -13.59 -14.39 16.73
C GLY A 156 -14.30 -13.77 17.94
N PRO A 157 -15.64 -13.89 18.02
CA PRO A 157 -16.43 -13.45 19.16
C PRO A 157 -15.93 -14.17 20.43
N GLY A 158 -15.47 -13.42 21.42
CA GLY A 158 -15.06 -13.94 22.73
C GLY A 158 -13.61 -13.74 23.14
N THR A 159 -12.73 -13.20 22.29
CA THR A 159 -11.33 -12.95 22.65
C THR A 159 -11.07 -11.55 23.27
N ALA A 160 -12.09 -10.73 23.37
CA ALA A 160 -11.99 -9.39 23.95
C ALA A 160 -12.06 -9.41 25.49
N LYS A 161 -10.99 -9.84 26.16
CA LYS A 161 -10.74 -9.43 27.54
C LYS A 161 -9.96 -8.11 27.48
N GLY A 162 -10.67 -6.98 27.63
CA GLY A 162 -10.10 -5.64 27.74
C GLY A 162 -10.36 -4.76 26.50
N ARG A 163 -10.62 -3.56 26.73
CA ARG A 163 -10.90 -2.28 26.05
C ARG A 163 -10.38 -2.04 24.61
N ALA A 164 -10.12 -3.06 23.79
CA ALA A 164 -9.65 -2.92 22.41
C ALA A 164 -10.80 -3.25 21.46
N THR A 165 -11.36 -2.22 20.83
CA THR A 165 -12.35 -2.26 19.73
C THR A 165 -11.73 -2.70 18.41
N ALA A 166 -10.75 -3.60 18.41
CA ALA A 166 -10.11 -4.06 17.19
C ALA A 166 -10.78 -5.35 16.72
N ASP A 167 -11.40 -5.27 15.54
CA ASP A 167 -12.11 -6.39 14.92
C ASP A 167 -11.17 -7.39 14.26
N PHE A 168 -9.90 -6.98 14.03
CA PHE A 168 -8.89 -7.75 13.31
C PHE A 168 -7.59 -7.88 14.11
N THR A 169 -6.75 -8.82 13.66
CA THR A 169 -5.38 -9.01 14.16
C THR A 169 -4.44 -9.23 13.00
N CYS A 170 -3.30 -8.53 12.99
CA CYS A 170 -2.19 -8.84 12.09
C CYS A 170 -1.38 -10.00 12.66
N ARG A 171 -1.33 -11.14 11.95
CA ARG A 171 -0.57 -12.33 12.36
C ARG A 171 0.94 -12.11 12.32
N LEU A 172 1.42 -11.29 11.38
CA LEU A 172 2.85 -10.97 11.24
C LEU A 172 3.36 -10.18 12.44
N TYR A 173 2.68 -9.09 12.78
CA TYR A 173 3.05 -8.22 13.91
C TYR A 173 2.44 -8.62 15.24
N ARG A 174 1.56 -9.63 15.26
CA ARG A 174 0.82 -10.10 16.45
C ARG A 174 0.10 -8.96 17.18
N ALA A 175 -0.45 -8.04 16.40
CA ALA A 175 -1.02 -6.80 16.92
C ALA A 175 -2.48 -6.62 16.49
N PRO A 176 -3.33 -6.02 17.33
CA PRO A 176 -4.71 -5.69 16.97
C PRO A 176 -4.73 -4.63 15.89
N ILE A 177 -5.69 -4.74 14.96
CA ILE A 177 -5.92 -3.83 13.83
C ILE A 177 -7.37 -3.38 13.89
N SER A 178 -7.61 -2.06 13.86
CA SER A 178 -8.97 -1.52 13.76
C SER A 178 -9.48 -1.58 12.33
N LEU A 179 -10.78 -1.40 12.14
CA LEU A 179 -11.40 -1.38 10.81
C LEU A 179 -10.77 -0.27 9.94
N GLU A 180 -10.54 0.92 10.50
CA GLU A 180 -9.92 2.03 9.78
C GLU A 180 -8.47 1.71 9.37
N GLU A 181 -7.71 1.00 10.22
CA GLU A 181 -6.35 0.59 9.91
C GLU A 181 -6.29 -0.42 8.76
N THR A 182 -7.37 -1.16 8.47
CA THR A 182 -7.42 -2.09 7.33
C THR A 182 -7.34 -1.37 5.98
N GLU A 183 -7.72 -0.10 5.93
CA GLU A 183 -7.70 0.75 4.72
C GLU A 183 -6.33 1.41 4.49
N LEU A 184 -5.38 1.23 5.41
CA LEU A 184 -4.05 1.83 5.33
C LEU A 184 -3.06 0.94 4.59
N LEU A 185 -2.04 1.59 4.00
CA LEU A 185 -0.95 0.93 3.27
C LEU A 185 0.01 0.21 4.23
N CYS A 186 0.37 -1.01 3.86
CA CYS A 186 1.37 -1.82 4.57
C CYS A 186 2.49 -2.25 3.62
N THR A 187 3.75 -1.98 3.98
CA THR A 187 4.93 -2.41 3.21
C THR A 187 5.29 -3.87 3.42
N SER A 188 4.73 -4.51 4.45
CA SER A 188 4.85 -5.96 4.70
C SER A 188 3.61 -6.72 4.21
N PHE A 189 2.89 -6.11 3.28
CA PHE A 189 1.72 -6.73 2.67
C PHE A 189 2.13 -7.96 1.85
N GLU A 190 1.36 -9.03 2.00
CA GLU A 190 1.41 -10.18 1.10
C GLU A 190 0.01 -10.57 0.66
N HIS A 191 -0.15 -10.79 -0.64
CA HIS A 191 -1.43 -11.28 -1.17
C HIS A 191 -1.77 -12.65 -0.61
N ALA A 192 -3.01 -12.86 -0.24
CA ALA A 192 -3.54 -14.20 -0.06
C ALA A 192 -3.41 -14.92 -1.41
N ARG A 193 -2.42 -15.81 -1.55
CA ARG A 193 -2.32 -16.67 -2.73
C ARG A 193 -3.64 -17.44 -2.82
N ALA A 194 -4.34 -17.34 -3.95
CA ALA A 194 -5.44 -18.25 -4.22
C ALA A 194 -4.88 -19.67 -3.98
N ARG A 195 -5.42 -20.40 -3.01
CA ARG A 195 -5.04 -21.82 -2.82
C ARG A 195 -5.22 -22.48 -4.18
N PRO A 196 -4.19 -23.16 -4.73
CA PRO A 196 -4.43 -23.98 -5.89
C PRO A 196 -5.59 -24.91 -5.50
N LYS A 197 -6.65 -24.94 -6.32
CA LYS A 197 -7.67 -25.97 -6.18
C LYS A 197 -6.90 -27.29 -6.24
N ILE A 198 -6.89 -28.00 -5.13
CA ILE A 198 -6.42 -29.41 -5.13
C ILE A 198 -7.45 -30.07 -6.02
N ASP A 199 -7.04 -30.39 -7.27
CA ASP A 199 -7.84 -31.19 -8.16
C ASP A 199 -8.23 -32.45 -7.39
N GLU A 200 -9.53 -32.64 -7.18
CA GLU A 200 -10.09 -33.88 -6.68
C GLU A 200 -9.58 -34.97 -7.64
N GLN A 201 -8.69 -35.79 -7.13
CA GLN A 201 -8.18 -36.95 -7.83
C GLN A 201 -9.40 -37.81 -8.15
N PRO A 202 -9.69 -38.13 -9.43
CA PRO A 202 -10.80 -39.02 -9.74
C PRO A 202 -10.56 -40.34 -9.07
N ASP A 203 -11.55 -40.82 -8.32
CA ASP A 203 -11.65 -42.10 -7.67
C ASP A 203 -11.14 -43.21 -8.59
N ARG A 204 -10.08 -43.90 -8.18
CA ARG A 204 -9.69 -45.15 -8.77
C ARG A 204 -10.69 -46.23 -8.32
N ALA A 205 -11.85 -46.23 -8.96
CA ALA A 205 -12.79 -47.31 -8.86
C ALA A 205 -12.32 -48.46 -9.76
N GLY A 206 -12.06 -49.59 -9.15
CA GLY A 206 -12.40 -50.92 -9.68
C GLY A 206 -11.49 -51.50 -10.76
N VAL A 207 -10.43 -52.16 -10.35
CA VAL A 207 -9.95 -53.31 -11.10
C VAL A 207 -10.59 -54.55 -10.45
N VAL A 208 -11.70 -54.99 -11.04
CA VAL A 208 -12.28 -56.29 -10.79
C VAL A 208 -11.39 -57.34 -11.51
N SER A 209 -10.76 -58.17 -10.75
CA SER A 209 -10.11 -59.38 -11.22
C SER A 209 -11.17 -60.43 -11.60
N GLN A 210 -11.17 -60.84 -12.85
CA GLN A 210 -11.83 -62.06 -13.31
C GLN A 210 -10.77 -62.96 -13.96
N GLY A 211 -10.80 -64.22 -13.54
CA GLY A 211 -10.25 -65.37 -14.25
C GLY A 211 -9.02 -65.99 -13.66
#